data_a46cff0da8ed003bd28c7f38a95ba4b3
#
_entry.id   a46cff0da8ed003bd28c7f38a95ba4b3
#
_cell.length_a   1.000
_cell.length_b   1.000
_cell.length_c   1.000
_cell.angle_alpha   90.00
_cell.angle_beta   90.00
_cell.angle_gamma   90.00
#
_symmetry.space_group_name_H-M   'P 1'
#
loop_
_entity.id
_entity.type
_entity.pdbx_description
1 polymer ?
#
loop_
_entity_poly.entity_id
_entity_poly.type
_entity_poly.pdbx_seq_one_letter_code
_entity_poly.pdbx_strand_id
1 'polypeptide(L)'
;MDTPRQDRDIAPLVSVVTPFFNTARWLAECIESVLAQSLGHFEYILLDNCSSDGSADIAQEYARHDRRIRYFRNQQFLRQHQNYNAALGLISPASGYTKIVSSDDVIYQTCLADMVRVAQQHCLVGVVGGIALRGRTVSEGSKAVADWPFATEAICGRTAAAYQLMHRVRFVTSPTTVLYRSDVVRQKKPFFHETCLHADMRTFFEILRDWDFGFVSEPLTFVRSRDEGVSAGILTIDPLCHLLDEFMQTTKFGGDFLTANEFDRCWRSVRKDYFEHLARNVLSNRREEFWEHHKNGWDSIGYSMTQRTLLVHAILLCLRIFFDPVRLSRFLRNRIEHLAKQK
;
A
#
# COMPACT_ATOMS: atom_id res chain seq x y z
N MET A 1 -8.52 20.59 46.50
CA MET A 1 -8.77 21.26 45.21
C MET A 1 -8.81 20.14 44.17
N ASP A 2 -10.05 19.75 43.83
CA ASP A 2 -10.27 18.68 42.89
C ASP A 2 -9.97 19.15 41.46
N THR A 3 -9.02 18.49 40.81
CA THR A 3 -8.78 18.66 39.39
C THR A 3 -9.96 18.06 38.62
N PRO A 4 -10.47 18.69 37.57
CA PRO A 4 -11.70 18.24 36.90
C PRO A 4 -11.52 16.91 36.20
N ARG A 5 -12.35 15.95 36.56
CA ARG A 5 -12.56 14.63 35.88
C ARG A 5 -13.34 14.81 34.57
N GLN A 6 -12.95 15.67 33.65
CA GLN A 6 -13.77 15.98 32.47
C GLN A 6 -13.26 15.42 31.12
N ASP A 7 -12.16 14.67 31.06
CA ASP A 7 -11.58 14.25 29.78
C ASP A 7 -11.77 12.76 29.44
N ARG A 8 -12.59 12.00 30.19
CA ARG A 8 -12.71 10.54 29.99
C ARG A 8 -13.82 10.11 29.01
N ASP A 9 -14.71 11.02 28.59
CA ASP A 9 -15.91 10.66 27.82
C ASP A 9 -15.99 11.26 26.41
N ILE A 10 -14.97 11.96 25.95
CA ILE A 10 -14.96 12.47 24.57
C ILE A 10 -14.40 11.37 23.67
N ALA A 11 -15.24 10.87 22.75
CA ALA A 11 -14.85 9.87 21.78
C ALA A 11 -13.65 10.35 20.94
N PRO A 12 -12.62 9.53 20.70
CA PRO A 12 -11.45 9.94 19.95
C PRO A 12 -11.83 10.34 18.52
N LEU A 13 -11.27 11.44 18.03
CA LEU A 13 -11.48 11.89 16.66
C LEU A 13 -10.83 10.93 15.66
N VAL A 14 -9.64 10.40 16.00
CA VAL A 14 -8.88 9.48 15.17
C VAL A 14 -8.55 8.21 15.97
N SER A 15 -8.79 7.03 15.37
CA SER A 15 -8.20 5.79 15.83
C SER A 15 -6.94 5.51 15.02
N VAL A 16 -5.76 5.59 15.64
CA VAL A 16 -4.50 5.17 15.03
C VAL A 16 -4.28 3.70 15.35
N VAL A 17 -3.88 2.89 14.36
CA VAL A 17 -3.61 1.47 14.55
C VAL A 17 -2.23 1.09 14.02
N THR A 18 -1.44 0.39 14.82
CA THR A 18 -0.16 -0.19 14.44
C THR A 18 -0.16 -1.67 14.76
N PRO A 19 -0.54 -2.54 13.79
CA PRO A 19 -0.30 -3.97 13.90
C PRO A 19 1.19 -4.26 13.66
N PHE A 20 1.81 -5.07 14.53
CA PHE A 20 3.24 -5.33 14.45
C PHE A 20 3.60 -6.80 14.68
N PHE A 21 4.75 -7.20 14.14
CA PHE A 21 5.37 -8.51 14.35
C PHE A 21 6.88 -8.41 14.19
N ASN A 22 7.63 -8.69 15.26
CA ASN A 22 9.10 -8.70 15.28
C ASN A 22 9.71 -7.41 14.66
N THR A 23 9.37 -6.26 15.25
CA THR A 23 9.83 -4.92 14.81
C THR A 23 10.47 -4.11 15.93
N ALA A 24 11.04 -4.76 16.95
CA ALA A 24 11.66 -4.09 18.12
C ALA A 24 12.64 -2.97 17.72
N ARG A 25 13.36 -3.16 16.61
CA ARG A 25 14.32 -2.18 16.09
C ARG A 25 13.71 -0.82 15.73
N TRP A 26 12.46 -0.77 15.28
CA TRP A 26 11.82 0.44 14.74
C TRP A 26 10.57 0.88 15.50
N LEU A 27 10.01 -0.03 16.32
CA LEU A 27 8.70 0.17 16.94
C LEU A 27 8.67 1.40 17.86
N ALA A 28 9.75 1.67 18.61
CA ALA A 28 9.81 2.86 19.47
C ALA A 28 9.72 4.15 18.65
N GLU A 29 10.50 4.28 17.58
CA GLU A 29 10.47 5.46 16.69
C GLU A 29 9.07 5.65 16.04
N CYS A 30 8.43 4.56 15.62
CA CYS A 30 7.06 4.59 15.13
C CYS A 30 6.09 5.11 16.19
N ILE A 31 6.12 4.55 17.41
CA ILE A 31 5.22 4.96 18.51
C ILE A 31 5.43 6.44 18.85
N GLU A 32 6.67 6.88 19.01
CA GLU A 32 7.01 8.27 19.32
C GLU A 32 6.49 9.24 18.25
N SER A 33 6.57 8.87 16.98
CA SER A 33 6.04 9.69 15.88
C SER A 33 4.53 9.89 15.95
N VAL A 34 3.80 8.87 16.42
CA VAL A 34 2.34 8.97 16.65
C VAL A 34 2.04 9.79 17.88
N LEU A 35 2.77 9.60 18.97
CA LEU A 35 2.55 10.35 20.22
C LEU A 35 2.88 11.84 20.08
N ALA A 36 3.80 12.19 19.18
CA ALA A 36 4.23 13.56 18.89
C ALA A 36 3.29 14.33 17.92
N GLN A 37 2.15 13.75 17.52
CA GLN A 37 1.23 14.43 16.61
C GLN A 37 0.64 15.70 17.22
N SER A 38 0.55 16.77 16.43
CA SER A 38 -0.06 18.04 16.82
C SER A 38 -1.56 17.93 17.15
N LEU A 39 -2.26 16.98 16.50
CA LEU A 39 -3.63 16.59 16.86
C LEU A 39 -3.56 15.62 18.05
N GLY A 40 -3.88 16.07 19.26
CA GLY A 40 -3.81 15.26 20.48
C GLY A 40 -5.02 14.34 20.73
N HIS A 41 -6.14 14.59 20.05
CA HIS A 41 -7.42 13.89 20.27
C HIS A 41 -7.52 12.59 19.45
N PHE A 42 -6.75 11.57 19.83
CA PHE A 42 -6.75 10.24 19.22
C PHE A 42 -6.63 9.13 20.27
N GLU A 43 -7.04 7.91 19.91
CA GLU A 43 -6.62 6.67 20.56
C GLU A 43 -5.54 6.01 19.70
N TYR A 44 -4.66 5.23 20.33
CA TYR A 44 -3.59 4.51 19.65
C TYR A 44 -3.62 3.02 19.99
N ILE A 45 -3.93 2.20 19.01
CA ILE A 45 -4.06 0.74 19.15
C ILE A 45 -2.77 0.09 18.66
N LEU A 46 -2.07 -0.59 19.57
CA LEU A 46 -0.91 -1.42 19.29
C LEU A 46 -1.34 -2.89 19.32
N LEU A 47 -1.30 -3.59 18.17
CA LEU A 47 -1.66 -5.01 18.09
C LEU A 47 -0.44 -5.85 17.79
N ASP A 48 0.03 -6.58 18.81
CA ASP A 48 1.12 -7.54 18.72
C ASP A 48 0.66 -8.85 18.08
N ASN A 49 1.29 -9.22 16.98
CA ASN A 49 1.01 -10.46 16.24
C ASN A 49 1.89 -11.64 16.71
N CYS A 50 1.98 -11.86 18.01
CA CYS A 50 2.81 -12.91 18.64
C CYS A 50 4.32 -12.69 18.47
N SER A 51 4.81 -11.46 18.66
CA SER A 51 6.25 -11.14 18.59
C SER A 51 7.08 -11.87 19.63
N SER A 52 8.35 -12.13 19.30
CA SER A 52 9.34 -12.83 20.13
C SER A 52 10.68 -12.08 20.26
N ASP A 53 10.79 -10.88 19.68
CA ASP A 53 12.04 -10.10 19.60
C ASP A 53 12.14 -8.92 20.59
N GLY A 54 11.25 -8.84 21.58
CA GLY A 54 11.15 -7.71 22.51
C GLY A 54 10.18 -6.60 22.09
N SER A 55 9.54 -6.68 20.92
CA SER A 55 8.54 -5.70 20.48
C SER A 55 7.38 -5.57 21.47
N ALA A 56 6.93 -6.68 22.07
CA ALA A 56 5.84 -6.69 23.04
C ALA A 56 6.18 -5.88 24.29
N ASP A 57 7.40 -5.98 24.80
CA ASP A 57 7.85 -5.26 25.99
C ASP A 57 7.90 -3.75 25.73
N ILE A 58 8.42 -3.36 24.57
CA ILE A 58 8.41 -1.95 24.12
C ILE A 58 6.97 -1.40 24.08
N ALA A 59 6.06 -2.08 23.39
CA ALA A 59 4.67 -1.63 23.26
C ALA A 59 3.95 -1.51 24.61
N GLN A 60 4.16 -2.46 25.52
CA GLN A 60 3.58 -2.45 26.85
C GLN A 60 4.16 -1.32 27.71
N GLU A 61 5.45 -1.02 27.58
CA GLU A 61 6.09 0.08 28.31
C GLU A 61 5.49 1.43 27.92
N TYR A 62 5.32 1.70 26.61
CA TYR A 62 4.63 2.91 26.16
C TYR A 62 3.16 2.95 26.60
N ALA A 63 2.46 1.82 26.60
CA ALA A 63 1.07 1.75 27.05
C ALA A 63 0.88 2.03 28.55
N ARG A 64 1.91 1.80 29.40
CA ARG A 64 1.87 2.17 30.82
C ARG A 64 2.03 3.68 31.02
N HIS A 65 2.71 4.39 30.11
CA HIS A 65 3.05 5.80 30.25
C HIS A 65 2.11 6.75 29.52
N ASP A 66 1.40 6.29 28.48
CA ASP A 66 0.46 7.12 27.74
C ASP A 66 -0.93 6.48 27.67
N ARG A 67 -1.93 7.12 28.29
CA ARG A 67 -3.32 6.65 28.37
C ARG A 67 -4.04 6.53 27.02
N ARG A 68 -3.51 7.16 25.97
CA ARG A 68 -4.05 7.06 24.61
C ARG A 68 -3.78 5.70 23.99
N ILE A 69 -2.76 4.98 24.48
CA ILE A 69 -2.33 3.70 23.96
C ILE A 69 -3.17 2.57 24.55
N ARG A 70 -3.65 1.71 23.67
CA ARG A 70 -4.33 0.45 24.00
C ARG A 70 -3.53 -0.68 23.37
N TYR A 71 -2.88 -1.50 24.21
CA TYR A 71 -2.11 -2.66 23.76
C TYR A 71 -2.98 -3.92 23.72
N PHE A 72 -2.87 -4.67 22.64
CA PHE A 72 -3.49 -5.99 22.44
C PHE A 72 -2.48 -6.98 21.88
N ARG A 73 -2.73 -8.27 22.11
CA ARG A 73 -1.93 -9.35 21.54
C ARG A 73 -2.84 -10.41 20.93
N ASN A 74 -2.52 -10.85 19.70
CA ASN A 74 -3.21 -11.97 19.07
C ASN A 74 -2.93 -13.27 19.83
N GLN A 75 -3.92 -14.17 19.86
CA GLN A 75 -3.76 -15.51 20.48
C GLN A 75 -2.90 -16.43 19.59
N GLN A 76 -2.86 -16.18 18.30
CA GLN A 76 -2.07 -16.91 17.31
C GLN A 76 -1.55 -15.97 16.23
N PHE A 77 -0.48 -16.37 15.56
CA PHE A 77 0.06 -15.60 14.43
C PHE A 77 -0.95 -15.52 13.29
N LEU A 78 -1.15 -14.31 12.78
CA LEU A 78 -2.00 -13.99 11.63
C LEU A 78 -1.14 -13.55 10.44
N ARG A 79 -1.60 -13.84 9.22
CA ARG A 79 -0.98 -13.25 8.02
C ARG A 79 -1.18 -11.74 8.02
N GLN A 80 -0.36 -11.01 7.26
CA GLN A 80 -0.31 -9.55 7.29
C GLN A 80 -1.69 -8.88 7.20
N HIS A 81 -2.48 -9.16 6.16
CA HIS A 81 -3.80 -8.52 5.99
C HIS A 81 -4.82 -8.96 7.03
N GLN A 82 -4.72 -10.18 7.55
CA GLN A 82 -5.54 -10.64 8.68
C GLN A 82 -5.20 -9.84 9.95
N ASN A 83 -3.92 -9.59 10.20
CA ASN A 83 -3.48 -8.78 11.33
C ASN A 83 -3.92 -7.32 11.20
N TYR A 84 -3.85 -6.73 9.99
CA TYR A 84 -4.42 -5.40 9.74
C TYR A 84 -5.93 -5.37 9.99
N ASN A 85 -6.69 -6.35 9.48
CA ASN A 85 -8.13 -6.45 9.69
C ASN A 85 -8.49 -6.63 11.18
N ALA A 86 -7.70 -7.41 11.92
CA ALA A 86 -7.87 -7.58 13.36
C ALA A 86 -7.66 -6.25 14.11
N ALA A 87 -6.61 -5.49 13.79
CA ALA A 87 -6.35 -4.17 14.37
C ALA A 87 -7.47 -3.17 14.07
N LEU A 88 -7.96 -3.15 12.83
CA LEU A 88 -9.09 -2.31 12.41
C LEU A 88 -10.41 -2.68 13.10
N GLY A 89 -10.54 -3.92 13.56
CA GLY A 89 -11.67 -4.38 14.37
C GLY A 89 -11.70 -3.80 15.79
N LEU A 90 -10.58 -3.23 16.27
CA LEU A 90 -10.42 -2.70 17.63
C LEU A 90 -10.65 -1.19 17.74
N ILE A 91 -10.86 -0.48 16.61
CA ILE A 91 -11.08 0.98 16.59
C ILE A 91 -12.34 1.36 17.38
N SER A 92 -12.31 2.51 18.01
CA SER A 92 -13.47 3.04 18.73
C SER A 92 -14.69 3.14 17.81
N PRO A 93 -15.87 2.67 18.24
CA PRO A 93 -17.11 2.81 17.45
C PRO A 93 -17.45 4.27 17.15
N ALA A 94 -16.98 5.20 17.98
CA ALA A 94 -17.27 6.62 17.89
C ALA A 94 -16.16 7.43 17.18
N SER A 95 -15.03 6.81 16.77
CA SER A 95 -13.99 7.54 16.03
C SER A 95 -14.48 7.98 14.66
N GLY A 96 -14.14 9.21 14.28
CA GLY A 96 -14.46 9.77 12.95
C GLY A 96 -13.55 9.27 11.85
N TYR A 97 -12.26 9.07 12.18
CA TYR A 97 -11.21 8.72 11.24
C TYR A 97 -10.34 7.57 11.75
N THR A 98 -9.72 6.85 10.82
CA THR A 98 -8.83 5.73 11.10
C THR A 98 -7.52 5.91 10.34
N LYS A 99 -6.40 5.85 11.05
CA LYS A 99 -5.05 5.91 10.51
C LYS A 99 -4.32 4.61 10.76
N ILE A 100 -3.81 3.98 9.70
CA ILE A 100 -2.89 2.85 9.84
C ILE A 100 -1.47 3.40 9.79
N VAL A 101 -0.61 2.95 10.71
CA VAL A 101 0.82 3.24 10.69
C VAL A 101 1.55 1.90 10.79
N SER A 102 2.31 1.54 9.76
CA SER A 102 3.16 0.34 9.82
C SER A 102 4.24 0.52 10.87
N SER A 103 4.54 -0.53 11.59
CA SER A 103 5.40 -0.48 12.80
C SER A 103 6.87 -0.11 12.56
N ASP A 104 7.27 0.02 11.30
CA ASP A 104 8.60 0.44 10.85
C ASP A 104 8.59 1.81 10.16
N ASP A 105 7.41 2.43 10.00
CA ASP A 105 7.23 3.73 9.38
C ASP A 105 7.14 4.85 10.43
N VAL A 106 7.22 6.10 9.96
CA VAL A 106 7.12 7.31 10.79
C VAL A 106 6.09 8.25 10.17
N ILE A 107 5.29 8.92 11.00
CA ILE A 107 4.42 10.01 10.54
C ILE A 107 4.92 11.35 11.09
N TYR A 108 4.96 12.37 10.21
CA TYR A 108 5.42 13.71 10.62
C TYR A 108 4.37 14.42 11.48
N GLN A 109 4.82 15.37 12.29
CA GLN A 109 4.07 15.98 13.38
C GLN A 109 2.67 16.51 13.01
N THR A 110 2.46 16.98 11.79
CA THR A 110 1.18 17.53 11.33
C THR A 110 0.30 16.52 10.59
N CYS A 111 0.77 15.27 10.41
CA CYS A 111 0.13 14.27 9.55
C CYS A 111 -1.35 14.07 9.87
N LEU A 112 -1.71 13.83 11.13
CA LEU A 112 -3.11 13.63 11.51
C LEU A 112 -3.93 14.91 11.33
N ALA A 113 -3.39 16.06 11.73
CA ALA A 113 -4.09 17.33 11.66
C ALA A 113 -4.43 17.72 10.20
N ASP A 114 -3.44 17.62 9.31
CA ASP A 114 -3.61 18.02 7.90
C ASP A 114 -4.57 17.07 7.15
N MET A 115 -4.43 15.75 7.36
CA MET A 115 -5.33 14.78 6.73
C MET A 115 -6.77 14.91 7.24
N VAL A 116 -6.96 15.14 8.55
CA VAL A 116 -8.30 15.34 9.14
C VAL A 116 -8.90 16.67 8.65
N ARG A 117 -8.12 17.74 8.52
CA ARG A 117 -8.56 19.02 7.96
C ARG A 117 -9.16 18.83 6.57
N VAL A 118 -8.45 18.16 5.66
CA VAL A 118 -8.95 17.90 4.30
C VAL A 118 -10.23 17.05 4.33
N ALA A 119 -10.28 16.01 5.16
CA ALA A 119 -11.47 15.17 5.28
C ALA A 119 -12.69 15.92 5.85
N GLN A 120 -12.48 16.88 6.76
CA GLN A 120 -13.55 17.70 7.35
C GLN A 120 -14.06 18.77 6.38
N GLN A 121 -13.18 19.37 5.58
CA GLN A 121 -13.54 20.38 4.60
C GLN A 121 -14.34 19.81 3.41
N HIS A 122 -14.20 18.51 3.15
CA HIS A 122 -14.82 17.82 2.03
C HIS A 122 -15.61 16.60 2.52
N CYS A 123 -16.89 16.78 2.78
CA CYS A 123 -17.74 15.77 3.45
C CYS A 123 -17.89 14.45 2.67
N LEU A 124 -17.67 14.44 1.36
CA LEU A 124 -17.71 13.23 0.53
C LEU A 124 -16.36 12.49 0.46
N VAL A 125 -15.29 13.06 1.03
CA VAL A 125 -13.98 12.41 1.04
C VAL A 125 -14.00 11.22 1.99
N GLY A 126 -13.81 10.02 1.46
CA GLY A 126 -13.75 8.76 2.22
C GLY A 126 -12.32 8.35 2.59
N VAL A 127 -11.35 8.84 1.82
CA VAL A 127 -9.92 8.52 2.00
C VAL A 127 -9.08 9.75 1.65
N VAL A 128 -8.07 10.05 2.49
CA VAL A 128 -7.10 11.13 2.26
C VAL A 128 -5.72 10.53 2.14
N GLY A 129 -5.04 10.80 1.02
CA GLY A 129 -3.63 10.48 0.82
C GLY A 129 -2.70 11.64 1.15
N GLY A 130 -1.41 11.38 1.14
CA GLY A 130 -0.39 12.41 1.31
C GLY A 130 0.96 11.96 0.75
N ILE A 131 1.89 12.91 0.58
CA ILE A 131 3.23 12.60 0.10
C ILE A 131 3.97 11.79 1.16
N ALA A 132 4.64 10.72 0.70
CA ALA A 132 5.55 9.93 1.51
C ALA A 132 7.00 10.16 1.09
N LEU A 133 7.91 10.31 2.04
CA LEU A 133 9.33 10.12 1.81
C LEU A 133 9.69 8.65 1.99
N ARG A 134 10.66 8.17 1.25
CA ARG A 134 11.13 6.79 1.34
C ARG A 134 12.65 6.74 1.49
N GLY A 135 13.14 5.89 2.37
CA GLY A 135 14.57 5.71 2.63
C GLY A 135 14.83 4.62 3.66
N ARG A 136 16.09 4.38 3.99
CA ARG A 136 16.48 3.48 5.09
C ARG A 136 16.37 4.19 6.44
N THR A 137 16.70 5.46 6.47
CA THR A 137 16.58 6.35 7.63
C THR A 137 15.78 7.59 7.26
N VAL A 138 15.17 8.25 8.24
CA VAL A 138 14.35 9.46 8.02
C VAL A 138 15.19 10.58 7.37
N SER A 139 16.47 10.69 7.72
CA SER A 139 17.40 11.68 7.17
C SER A 139 17.75 11.47 5.68
N GLU A 140 17.59 10.25 5.17
CA GLU A 140 17.87 9.88 3.77
C GLU A 140 16.61 9.83 2.90
N GLY A 141 15.46 10.19 3.46
CA GLY A 141 14.17 10.08 2.79
C GLY A 141 14.11 10.89 1.50
N SER A 142 13.70 10.25 0.42
CA SER A 142 13.42 10.86 -0.88
C SER A 142 11.93 10.76 -1.20
N LYS A 143 11.43 11.67 -2.07
CA LYS A 143 10.02 11.69 -2.48
C LYS A 143 9.62 10.34 -3.12
N ALA A 144 8.58 9.72 -2.61
CA ALA A 144 8.13 8.39 -3.05
C ALA A 144 6.85 8.39 -3.87
N VAL A 145 6.08 9.48 -3.87
CA VAL A 145 4.79 9.59 -4.56
C VAL A 145 4.88 10.65 -5.65
N ALA A 146 4.23 10.40 -6.78
CA ALA A 146 4.09 11.37 -7.86
C ALA A 146 3.46 12.68 -7.36
N ASP A 147 3.73 13.77 -8.07
CA ASP A 147 3.12 15.05 -7.78
C ASP A 147 1.60 14.97 -7.90
N TRP A 148 0.89 15.64 -6.99
CA TRP A 148 -0.55 15.82 -7.08
C TRP A 148 -0.86 16.75 -8.26
N PRO A 149 -1.56 16.28 -9.30
CA PRO A 149 -1.71 17.02 -10.54
C PRO A 149 -2.90 17.98 -10.54
N PHE A 150 -3.67 18.02 -9.46
CA PHE A 150 -4.91 18.79 -9.36
C PHE A 150 -4.70 20.06 -8.53
N ALA A 151 -5.44 21.13 -8.89
CA ALA A 151 -5.38 22.40 -8.17
C ALA A 151 -6.14 22.40 -6.83
N THR A 152 -6.95 21.36 -6.58
CA THR A 152 -7.78 21.22 -5.38
C THR A 152 -7.25 20.10 -4.50
N GLU A 153 -7.44 20.20 -3.19
CA GLU A 153 -7.08 19.15 -2.22
C GLU A 153 -8.03 17.95 -2.24
N ALA A 154 -9.16 18.04 -2.92
CA ALA A 154 -10.11 16.93 -3.06
C ALA A 154 -10.70 16.88 -4.46
N ILE A 155 -10.91 15.67 -4.97
CA ILE A 155 -11.51 15.38 -6.27
C ILE A 155 -12.48 14.21 -6.16
N CYS A 156 -13.41 14.16 -7.11
CA CYS A 156 -14.32 13.02 -7.24
C CYS A 156 -13.51 11.70 -7.33
N GLY A 157 -13.91 10.69 -6.57
CA GLY A 157 -13.24 9.39 -6.51
C GLY A 157 -13.10 8.75 -7.88
N ARG A 158 -14.14 8.85 -8.72
CA ARG A 158 -14.09 8.35 -10.11
C ARG A 158 -13.00 9.05 -10.93
N THR A 159 -12.82 10.35 -10.76
CA THR A 159 -11.75 11.12 -11.43
C THR A 159 -10.38 10.68 -10.95
N ALA A 160 -10.19 10.48 -9.62
CA ALA A 160 -8.93 10.00 -9.06
C ALA A 160 -8.57 8.61 -9.60
N ALA A 161 -9.52 7.68 -9.59
CA ALA A 161 -9.33 6.32 -10.09
C ALA A 161 -9.02 6.31 -11.60
N ALA A 162 -9.78 7.04 -12.40
CA ALA A 162 -9.56 7.15 -13.85
C ALA A 162 -8.16 7.74 -14.14
N TYR A 163 -7.78 8.82 -13.45
CA TYR A 163 -6.47 9.44 -13.62
C TYR A 163 -5.33 8.46 -13.29
N GLN A 164 -5.44 7.75 -12.16
CA GLN A 164 -4.44 6.76 -11.75
C GLN A 164 -4.28 5.64 -12.79
N LEU A 165 -5.38 5.12 -13.32
CA LEU A 165 -5.35 4.07 -14.35
C LEU A 165 -4.78 4.57 -15.68
N MET A 166 -5.19 5.76 -16.14
CA MET A 166 -4.74 6.32 -17.43
C MET A 166 -3.28 6.73 -17.42
N HIS A 167 -2.79 7.27 -16.32
CA HIS A 167 -1.42 7.82 -16.21
C HIS A 167 -0.45 6.86 -15.52
N ARG A 168 -0.94 5.70 -15.05
CA ARG A 168 -0.12 4.67 -14.36
C ARG A 168 0.64 5.25 -13.16
N VAL A 169 0.01 6.14 -12.44
CA VAL A 169 0.53 6.75 -11.21
C VAL A 169 -0.07 6.09 -9.99
N ARG A 170 0.52 6.32 -8.82
CA ARG A 170 0.00 5.81 -7.54
C ARG A 170 -0.12 6.96 -6.56
N PHE A 171 -1.34 7.24 -6.13
CA PHE A 171 -1.61 8.21 -5.06
C PHE A 171 -1.44 7.61 -3.66
N VAL A 172 -1.51 6.29 -3.57
CA VAL A 172 -1.34 5.52 -2.34
C VAL A 172 -0.20 4.52 -2.55
N THR A 173 0.76 4.49 -1.64
CA THR A 173 1.95 3.63 -1.76
C THR A 173 2.16 2.69 -0.58
N SER A 174 1.45 2.90 0.51
CA SER A 174 1.50 2.11 1.75
C SER A 174 0.25 2.43 2.58
N PRO A 175 -0.24 1.51 3.42
CA PRO A 175 -1.29 1.81 4.40
C PRO A 175 -0.95 3.02 5.28
N THR A 176 0.34 3.27 5.55
CA THR A 176 0.79 4.45 6.33
C THR A 176 0.52 5.77 5.63
N THR A 177 0.39 5.81 4.31
CA THR A 177 0.22 7.06 3.55
C THR A 177 -1.21 7.57 3.50
N VAL A 178 -2.17 6.88 4.09
CA VAL A 178 -3.59 7.21 4.01
C VAL A 178 -4.27 7.34 5.36
N LEU A 179 -5.28 8.21 5.40
CA LEU A 179 -6.30 8.32 6.45
C LEU A 179 -7.64 7.91 5.84
N TYR A 180 -8.41 7.10 6.55
CA TYR A 180 -9.76 6.67 6.13
C TYR A 180 -10.83 7.27 7.02
N ARG A 181 -12.02 7.51 6.50
CA ARG A 181 -13.20 7.67 7.35
C ARG A 181 -13.47 6.36 8.09
N SER A 182 -13.75 6.42 9.37
CA SER A 182 -13.96 5.21 10.17
C SER A 182 -15.28 4.47 9.82
N ASP A 183 -16.29 5.17 9.30
CA ASP A 183 -17.50 4.54 8.80
C ASP A 183 -17.24 3.66 7.57
N VAL A 184 -16.38 4.10 6.65
CA VAL A 184 -15.92 3.31 5.51
C VAL A 184 -15.20 2.04 5.98
N VAL A 185 -14.32 2.16 6.99
CA VAL A 185 -13.62 1.01 7.57
C VAL A 185 -14.59 0.03 8.24
N ARG A 186 -15.58 0.53 8.99
CA ARG A 186 -16.56 -0.30 9.70
C ARG A 186 -17.55 -1.02 8.78
N GLN A 187 -17.92 -0.38 7.66
CA GLN A 187 -18.88 -0.95 6.70
C GLN A 187 -18.26 -2.09 5.87
N LYS A 188 -16.96 -2.05 5.62
CA LYS A 188 -16.27 -3.03 4.78
C LYS A 188 -15.58 -4.10 5.63
N LYS A 189 -16.08 -5.34 5.60
CA LYS A 189 -15.54 -6.49 6.36
C LYS A 189 -15.38 -7.72 5.46
N PRO A 190 -14.15 -8.25 5.29
CA PRO A 190 -12.88 -7.70 5.77
C PRO A 190 -12.53 -6.40 5.04
N PHE A 191 -11.84 -5.48 5.71
CA PHE A 191 -11.43 -4.21 5.10
C PHE A 191 -10.39 -4.44 4.00
N PHE A 192 -9.33 -5.18 4.30
CA PHE A 192 -8.37 -5.66 3.31
C PHE A 192 -8.68 -7.11 2.91
N HIS A 193 -8.63 -7.40 1.63
CA HIS A 193 -8.75 -8.77 1.13
C HIS A 193 -7.54 -9.61 1.55
N GLU A 194 -7.77 -10.65 2.31
CA GLU A 194 -6.72 -11.43 2.99
C GLU A 194 -5.82 -12.23 2.03
N THR A 195 -6.35 -12.60 0.87
CA THR A 195 -5.63 -13.38 -0.16
C THR A 195 -5.06 -12.53 -1.28
N CYS A 196 -5.32 -11.20 -1.27
CA CYS A 196 -4.84 -10.29 -2.31
C CYS A 196 -3.52 -9.66 -1.88
N LEU A 197 -2.47 -9.79 -2.68
CA LEU A 197 -1.15 -9.26 -2.38
C LEU A 197 -1.15 -7.72 -2.26
N HIS A 198 -1.89 -7.04 -3.14
CA HIS A 198 -2.05 -5.59 -3.18
C HIS A 198 -3.45 -5.18 -2.68
N ALA A 199 -3.78 -5.68 -1.50
CA ALA A 199 -5.11 -5.46 -0.90
C ALA A 199 -5.39 -3.99 -0.59
N ASP A 200 -4.37 -3.20 -0.26
CA ASP A 200 -4.44 -1.75 -0.06
C ASP A 200 -4.91 -1.03 -1.31
N MET A 201 -4.31 -1.30 -2.47
CA MET A 201 -4.71 -0.71 -3.74
C MET A 201 -6.10 -1.16 -4.18
N ARG A 202 -6.42 -2.44 -4.00
CA ARG A 202 -7.76 -2.96 -4.27
C ARG A 202 -8.81 -2.23 -3.42
N THR A 203 -8.56 -2.12 -2.12
CA THR A 203 -9.45 -1.41 -1.19
C THR A 203 -9.59 0.06 -1.55
N PHE A 204 -8.50 0.72 -1.97
CA PHE A 204 -8.53 2.09 -2.43
C PHE A 204 -9.49 2.27 -3.61
N PHE A 205 -9.37 1.48 -4.69
CA PHE A 205 -10.29 1.56 -5.83
C PHE A 205 -11.74 1.22 -5.45
N GLU A 206 -11.95 0.27 -4.54
CA GLU A 206 -13.30 -0.07 -4.06
C GLU A 206 -13.95 1.10 -3.29
N ILE A 207 -13.18 1.86 -2.50
CA ILE A 207 -13.65 3.08 -1.82
C ILE A 207 -13.99 4.18 -2.83
N LEU A 208 -13.18 4.38 -3.86
CA LEU A 208 -13.36 5.44 -4.86
C LEU A 208 -14.60 5.26 -5.75
N ARG A 209 -15.31 4.13 -5.69
CA ARG A 209 -16.61 3.97 -6.34
C ARG A 209 -17.68 4.89 -5.75
N ASP A 210 -17.63 5.05 -4.42
CA ASP A 210 -18.69 5.69 -3.65
C ASP A 210 -18.23 6.95 -2.93
N TRP A 211 -16.90 7.14 -2.77
CA TRP A 211 -16.31 8.22 -2.01
C TRP A 211 -15.29 9.01 -2.80
N ASP A 212 -15.16 10.28 -2.47
CA ASP A 212 -14.14 11.17 -3.02
C ASP A 212 -12.76 10.93 -2.39
N PHE A 213 -11.73 11.41 -3.08
CA PHE A 213 -10.33 11.33 -2.68
C PHE A 213 -9.79 12.70 -2.29
N GLY A 214 -9.26 12.82 -1.09
CA GLY A 214 -8.51 13.97 -0.61
C GLY A 214 -7.01 13.74 -0.69
N PHE A 215 -6.22 14.80 -0.83
CA PHE A 215 -4.77 14.70 -0.88
C PHE A 215 -4.08 15.91 -0.25
N VAL A 216 -3.05 15.65 0.54
CA VAL A 216 -2.17 16.66 1.14
C VAL A 216 -0.84 16.64 0.39
N SER A 217 -0.45 17.76 -0.20
CA SER A 217 0.72 17.86 -1.09
C SER A 217 2.06 18.03 -0.35
N GLU A 218 2.04 18.05 0.98
CA GLU A 218 3.23 18.06 1.84
C GLU A 218 3.66 16.65 2.23
N PRO A 219 4.96 16.43 2.52
CA PRO A 219 5.43 15.19 3.10
C PRO A 219 4.83 14.95 4.49
N LEU A 220 3.99 13.94 4.61
CA LEU A 220 3.32 13.60 5.88
C LEU A 220 3.83 12.32 6.52
N THR A 221 4.50 11.46 5.73
CA THR A 221 4.92 10.15 6.20
C THR A 221 6.29 9.79 5.67
N PHE A 222 7.01 8.96 6.43
CA PHE A 222 8.21 8.30 6.00
C PHE A 222 7.97 6.79 5.95
N VAL A 223 8.11 6.20 4.76
CA VAL A 223 7.95 4.77 4.52
C VAL A 223 9.34 4.13 4.44
N ARG A 224 9.65 3.25 5.38
CA ARG A 224 10.97 2.66 5.52
C ARG A 224 11.22 1.60 4.45
N SER A 225 12.35 1.71 3.76
CA SER A 225 12.87 0.67 2.87
C SER A 225 13.72 -0.30 3.68
N ARG A 226 13.34 -1.58 3.68
CA ARG A 226 14.06 -2.66 4.36
C ARG A 226 14.54 -3.70 3.36
N ASP A 227 15.64 -4.37 3.66
CA ASP A 227 16.12 -5.52 2.89
C ASP A 227 15.32 -6.80 3.22
N GLU A 228 14.56 -6.76 4.33
CA GLU A 228 13.70 -7.83 4.84
C GLU A 228 12.23 -7.39 4.88
N GLY A 229 11.32 -8.34 4.86
CA GLY A 229 9.87 -8.11 4.92
C GLY A 229 9.15 -8.47 3.62
N VAL A 230 7.81 -8.30 3.63
CA VAL A 230 6.95 -8.76 2.53
C VAL A 230 7.28 -8.08 1.21
N SER A 231 7.44 -6.75 1.21
CA SER A 231 7.76 -5.99 -0.01
C SER A 231 9.13 -6.37 -0.57
N ALA A 232 10.15 -6.55 0.27
CA ALA A 232 11.48 -6.97 -0.14
C ALA A 232 11.46 -8.40 -0.72
N GLY A 233 10.71 -9.31 -0.09
CA GLY A 233 10.50 -10.67 -0.60
C GLY A 233 9.88 -10.67 -2.00
N ILE A 234 8.85 -9.85 -2.22
CA ILE A 234 8.21 -9.73 -3.55
C ILE A 234 9.18 -9.19 -4.59
N LEU A 235 9.94 -8.13 -4.29
CA LEU A 235 10.93 -7.57 -5.20
C LEU A 235 12.06 -8.55 -5.53
N THR A 236 12.35 -9.49 -4.64
CA THR A 236 13.30 -10.58 -4.92
C THR A 236 12.73 -11.60 -5.91
N ILE A 237 11.42 -11.90 -5.80
CA ILE A 237 10.71 -12.79 -6.73
C ILE A 237 10.53 -12.11 -8.09
N ASP A 238 10.00 -10.88 -8.09
CA ASP A 238 9.79 -10.08 -9.29
C ASP A 238 10.12 -8.60 -9.05
N PRO A 239 11.29 -8.12 -9.53
CA PRO A 239 11.66 -6.69 -9.45
C PRO A 239 10.69 -5.75 -10.18
N LEU A 240 9.89 -6.27 -11.10
CA LEU A 240 8.88 -5.52 -11.86
C LEU A 240 7.44 -5.89 -11.45
N CYS A 241 7.24 -6.29 -10.20
CA CYS A 241 5.93 -6.70 -9.65
C CYS A 241 4.83 -5.64 -9.86
N HIS A 242 5.19 -4.35 -10.03
CA HIS A 242 4.25 -3.29 -10.35
C HIS A 242 3.49 -3.51 -11.67
N LEU A 243 4.07 -4.25 -12.64
CA LEU A 243 3.40 -4.57 -13.91
C LEU A 243 2.23 -5.54 -13.71
N LEU A 244 2.39 -6.52 -12.81
CA LEU A 244 1.27 -7.37 -12.40
C LEU A 244 0.17 -6.56 -11.74
N ASP A 245 0.55 -5.67 -10.83
CA ASP A 245 -0.37 -4.83 -10.08
C ASP A 245 -1.19 -3.90 -11.01
N GLU A 246 -0.53 -3.21 -11.94
CA GLU A 246 -1.20 -2.38 -12.95
C GLU A 246 -2.14 -3.20 -13.85
N PHE A 247 -1.71 -4.41 -14.25
CA PHE A 247 -2.54 -5.32 -15.03
C PHE A 247 -3.80 -5.74 -14.26
N MET A 248 -3.64 -6.11 -12.99
CA MET A 248 -4.74 -6.52 -12.13
C MET A 248 -5.74 -5.37 -11.90
N GLN A 249 -5.23 -4.18 -11.57
CA GLN A 249 -6.06 -2.99 -11.32
C GLN A 249 -6.84 -2.58 -12.57
N THR A 250 -6.17 -2.48 -13.72
CA THR A 250 -6.81 -2.09 -14.98
C THR A 250 -7.86 -3.13 -15.41
N THR A 251 -7.55 -4.43 -15.27
CA THR A 251 -8.48 -5.50 -15.64
C THR A 251 -9.71 -5.51 -14.75
N LYS A 252 -9.53 -5.31 -13.44
CA LYS A 252 -10.61 -5.40 -12.46
C LYS A 252 -11.47 -4.14 -12.39
N PHE A 253 -10.84 -2.96 -12.44
CA PHE A 253 -11.51 -1.69 -12.14
C PHE A 253 -11.68 -0.78 -13.36
N GLY A 254 -10.99 -1.06 -14.47
CA GLY A 254 -11.05 -0.18 -15.64
C GLY A 254 -12.46 0.04 -16.15
N GLY A 255 -13.30 -0.99 -16.17
CA GLY A 255 -14.70 -0.88 -16.59
C GLY A 255 -15.59 -0.04 -15.65
N ASP A 256 -15.19 0.13 -14.38
CA ASP A 256 -15.94 0.93 -13.41
C ASP A 256 -15.69 2.43 -13.57
N PHE A 257 -14.48 2.81 -14.02
CA PHE A 257 -13.99 4.19 -13.93
C PHE A 257 -13.70 4.84 -15.29
N LEU A 258 -13.46 4.06 -16.33
CA LEU A 258 -13.07 4.53 -17.67
C LEU A 258 -14.22 4.37 -18.66
N THR A 259 -14.26 5.26 -19.65
CA THR A 259 -15.08 5.02 -20.85
C THR A 259 -14.53 3.82 -21.63
N ALA A 260 -15.34 3.22 -22.49
CA ALA A 260 -14.93 2.06 -23.30
C ALA A 260 -13.64 2.31 -24.11
N ASN A 261 -13.49 3.50 -24.67
CA ASN A 261 -12.31 3.89 -25.46
C ASN A 261 -11.05 4.08 -24.58
N GLU A 262 -11.22 4.68 -23.40
CA GLU A 262 -10.12 4.85 -22.43
C GLU A 262 -9.67 3.50 -21.88
N PHE A 263 -10.64 2.66 -21.49
CA PHE A 263 -10.36 1.31 -21.01
C PHE A 263 -9.57 0.51 -22.05
N ASP A 264 -10.02 0.48 -23.29
CA ASP A 264 -9.37 -0.27 -24.36
C ASP A 264 -7.93 0.21 -24.63
N ARG A 265 -7.66 1.53 -24.56
CA ARG A 265 -6.31 2.11 -24.67
C ARG A 265 -5.42 1.72 -23.49
N CYS A 266 -5.93 1.90 -22.27
CA CYS A 266 -5.19 1.58 -21.05
C CYS A 266 -4.88 0.07 -20.98
N TRP A 267 -5.89 -0.75 -21.22
CA TRP A 267 -5.75 -2.21 -21.14
C TRP A 267 -4.78 -2.75 -22.18
N ARG A 268 -4.81 -2.24 -23.43
CA ARG A 268 -3.83 -2.63 -24.45
C ARG A 268 -2.41 -2.26 -24.05
N SER A 269 -2.20 -1.07 -23.46
CA SER A 269 -0.88 -0.62 -23.03
C SER A 269 -0.35 -1.47 -21.88
N VAL A 270 -1.13 -1.62 -20.82
CA VAL A 270 -0.75 -2.39 -19.62
C VAL A 270 -0.54 -3.87 -19.96
N ARG A 271 -1.44 -4.47 -20.75
CA ARG A 271 -1.32 -5.85 -21.21
C ARG A 271 -0.06 -6.07 -22.03
N LYS A 272 0.29 -5.14 -22.93
CA LYS A 272 1.50 -5.22 -23.75
C LYS A 272 2.74 -5.29 -22.87
N ASP A 273 2.89 -4.35 -21.94
CA ASP A 273 4.08 -4.25 -21.09
C ASP A 273 4.18 -5.45 -20.15
N TYR A 274 3.06 -5.85 -19.57
CA TYR A 274 2.99 -7.00 -18.68
C TYR A 274 3.32 -8.31 -19.40
N PHE A 275 2.74 -8.55 -20.60
CA PHE A 275 3.01 -9.79 -21.35
C PHE A 275 4.42 -9.80 -21.95
N GLU A 276 4.99 -8.64 -22.29
CA GLU A 276 6.39 -8.56 -22.68
C GLU A 276 7.32 -8.93 -21.51
N HIS A 277 6.98 -8.49 -20.29
CA HIS A 277 7.69 -8.90 -19.07
C HIS A 277 7.62 -10.42 -18.85
N LEU A 278 6.42 -11.01 -18.90
CA LEU A 278 6.25 -12.45 -18.76
C LEU A 278 7.02 -13.24 -19.84
N ALA A 279 6.94 -12.80 -21.10
CA ALA A 279 7.63 -13.43 -22.21
C ALA A 279 9.17 -13.45 -22.02
N ARG A 280 9.76 -12.36 -21.53
CA ARG A 280 11.19 -12.29 -21.17
C ARG A 280 11.54 -13.31 -20.08
N ASN A 281 10.65 -13.50 -19.11
CA ASN A 281 10.87 -14.43 -18.00
C ASN A 281 10.67 -15.90 -18.42
N VAL A 282 9.81 -16.21 -19.39
CA VAL A 282 9.77 -17.54 -20.05
C VAL A 282 11.12 -17.86 -20.67
N LEU A 283 11.71 -16.91 -21.40
CA LEU A 283 12.99 -17.10 -22.09
C LEU A 283 14.19 -17.20 -21.13
N SER A 284 14.10 -16.64 -19.93
CA SER A 284 15.15 -16.67 -18.90
C SER A 284 15.03 -17.82 -17.91
N ASN A 285 14.03 -18.71 -18.08
CA ASN A 285 13.77 -19.85 -17.22
C ASN A 285 13.68 -19.47 -15.72
N ARG A 286 12.79 -18.53 -15.41
CA ARG A 286 12.55 -18.07 -14.03
C ARG A 286 12.10 -19.19 -13.11
N ARG A 287 12.38 -19.04 -11.79
CA ARG A 287 12.02 -19.98 -10.75
C ARG A 287 10.50 -20.13 -10.62
N GLU A 288 10.08 -21.23 -10.03
CA GLU A 288 8.67 -21.58 -9.82
C GLU A 288 7.92 -20.51 -9.00
N GLU A 289 8.58 -19.93 -7.98
CA GLU A 289 7.98 -18.88 -7.14
C GLU A 289 7.53 -17.65 -7.95
N PHE A 290 8.26 -17.31 -9.05
CA PHE A 290 7.85 -16.23 -9.94
C PHE A 290 6.50 -16.54 -10.60
N TRP A 291 6.33 -17.74 -11.12
CA TRP A 291 5.09 -18.15 -11.80
C TRP A 291 3.93 -18.33 -10.83
N GLU A 292 4.19 -18.83 -9.63
CA GLU A 292 3.20 -18.94 -8.57
C GLU A 292 2.71 -17.56 -8.13
N HIS A 293 3.61 -16.57 -7.98
CA HIS A 293 3.28 -15.18 -7.67
C HIS A 293 2.32 -14.60 -8.73
N HIS A 294 2.62 -14.75 -10.01
CA HIS A 294 1.76 -14.25 -11.08
C HIS A 294 0.42 -14.99 -11.15
N LYS A 295 0.43 -16.30 -10.97
CA LYS A 295 -0.80 -17.12 -10.94
C LYS A 295 -1.74 -16.69 -9.81
N ASN A 296 -1.22 -16.50 -8.62
CA ASN A 296 -2.00 -16.00 -7.49
C ASN A 296 -2.62 -14.63 -7.79
N GLY A 297 -1.89 -13.76 -8.48
CA GLY A 297 -2.41 -12.48 -8.97
C GLY A 297 -3.59 -12.67 -9.94
N TRP A 298 -3.44 -13.51 -10.96
CA TRP A 298 -4.52 -13.79 -11.93
C TRP A 298 -5.76 -14.38 -11.28
N ASP A 299 -5.56 -15.37 -10.41
CA ASP A 299 -6.65 -16.05 -9.70
C ASP A 299 -7.45 -15.04 -8.83
N SER A 300 -6.76 -14.05 -8.23
CA SER A 300 -7.40 -13.03 -7.38
C SER A 300 -8.36 -12.10 -8.11
N ILE A 301 -8.22 -11.99 -9.44
CA ILE A 301 -9.09 -11.17 -10.31
C ILE A 301 -9.96 -12.02 -11.26
N GLY A 302 -9.90 -13.35 -11.12
CA GLY A 302 -10.63 -14.27 -11.99
C GLY A 302 -10.09 -14.32 -13.44
N TYR A 303 -8.82 -13.93 -13.66
CA TYR A 303 -8.20 -13.94 -14.98
C TYR A 303 -7.54 -15.28 -15.26
N SER A 304 -7.90 -15.92 -16.38
CA SER A 304 -7.34 -17.20 -16.78
C SER A 304 -6.22 -17.02 -17.80
N MET A 305 -4.98 -17.26 -17.38
CA MET A 305 -3.80 -17.23 -18.27
C MET A 305 -3.51 -18.63 -18.79
N THR A 306 -3.49 -18.80 -20.12
CA THR A 306 -3.14 -20.06 -20.75
C THR A 306 -1.66 -20.10 -21.13
N GLN A 307 -1.04 -21.29 -21.06
CA GLN A 307 0.33 -21.51 -21.55
C GLN A 307 0.49 -21.12 -23.03
N ARG A 308 -0.56 -21.37 -23.83
CA ARG A 308 -0.60 -20.95 -25.25
C ARG A 308 -0.44 -19.45 -25.41
N THR A 309 -1.14 -18.65 -24.58
CA THR A 309 -1.03 -17.19 -24.61
C THR A 309 0.39 -16.73 -24.28
N LEU A 310 1.02 -17.29 -23.24
CA LEU A 310 2.40 -17.00 -22.88
C LEU A 310 3.38 -17.35 -24.00
N LEU A 311 3.22 -18.54 -24.60
CA LEU A 311 4.07 -18.99 -25.69
C LEU A 311 3.98 -18.09 -26.92
N VAL A 312 2.76 -17.70 -27.32
CA VAL A 312 2.56 -16.77 -28.44
C VAL A 312 3.27 -15.44 -28.20
N HIS A 313 3.16 -14.85 -26.99
CA HIS A 313 3.85 -13.61 -26.67
C HIS A 313 5.37 -13.78 -26.63
N ALA A 314 5.88 -14.92 -26.14
CA ALA A 314 7.31 -15.21 -26.16
C ALA A 314 7.85 -15.32 -27.61
N ILE A 315 7.12 -15.99 -28.51
CA ILE A 315 7.47 -16.08 -29.92
C ILE A 315 7.46 -14.68 -30.58
N LEU A 316 6.40 -13.89 -30.35
CA LEU A 316 6.31 -12.52 -30.87
C LEU A 316 7.45 -11.63 -30.37
N LEU A 317 7.85 -11.80 -29.11
CA LEU A 317 9.00 -11.08 -28.55
C LEU A 317 10.30 -11.50 -29.24
N CYS A 318 10.53 -12.81 -29.43
CA CYS A 318 11.70 -13.32 -30.14
C CYS A 318 11.78 -12.75 -31.57
N LEU A 319 10.67 -12.75 -32.30
CA LEU A 319 10.60 -12.17 -33.66
C LEU A 319 10.94 -10.67 -33.64
N ARG A 320 10.37 -9.89 -32.69
CA ARG A 320 10.69 -8.47 -32.55
C ARG A 320 12.17 -8.21 -32.25
N ILE A 321 12.79 -9.04 -31.41
CA ILE A 321 14.22 -8.91 -31.08
C ILE A 321 15.06 -9.27 -32.31
N PHE A 322 14.70 -10.33 -33.04
CA PHE A 322 15.45 -10.82 -34.19
C PHE A 322 15.42 -9.80 -35.35
N PHE A 323 14.29 -9.16 -35.62
CA PHE A 323 14.14 -8.19 -36.68
C PHE A 323 14.56 -6.74 -36.31
N ASP A 324 14.97 -6.49 -35.06
CA ASP A 324 15.47 -5.17 -34.60
C ASP A 324 16.95 -5.30 -34.19
N PRO A 325 17.91 -4.84 -35.03
CA PRO A 325 19.34 -5.00 -34.76
C PRO A 325 19.81 -4.36 -33.45
N VAL A 326 19.16 -3.26 -33.03
CA VAL A 326 19.50 -2.55 -31.78
C VAL A 326 19.04 -3.39 -30.57
N ARG A 327 17.84 -3.94 -30.63
CA ARG A 327 17.31 -4.82 -29.58
C ARG A 327 18.08 -6.13 -29.52
N LEU A 328 18.45 -6.70 -30.65
CA LEU A 328 19.25 -7.92 -30.72
C LEU A 328 20.63 -7.71 -30.07
N SER A 329 21.33 -6.63 -30.41
CA SER A 329 22.66 -6.34 -29.83
C SER A 329 22.57 -6.11 -28.30
N ARG A 330 21.54 -5.42 -27.82
CA ARG A 330 21.29 -5.21 -26.38
C ARG A 330 20.97 -6.52 -25.67
N PHE A 331 20.12 -7.35 -26.26
CA PHE A 331 19.78 -8.67 -25.73
C PHE A 331 21.01 -9.57 -25.58
N LEU A 332 21.86 -9.65 -26.62
CA LEU A 332 23.08 -10.44 -26.60
C LEU A 332 24.07 -9.92 -25.54
N ARG A 333 24.25 -8.59 -25.41
CA ARG A 333 25.12 -7.99 -24.41
C ARG A 333 24.67 -8.35 -22.98
N ASN A 334 23.39 -8.16 -22.66
CA ASN A 334 22.84 -8.47 -21.34
C ASN A 334 23.00 -9.97 -21.00
N ARG A 335 22.88 -10.86 -21.99
CA ARG A 335 23.04 -12.29 -21.77
C ARG A 335 24.50 -12.69 -21.51
N ILE A 336 25.44 -12.05 -22.19
CA ILE A 336 26.89 -12.23 -21.96
C ILE A 336 27.26 -11.75 -20.54
N GLU A 337 26.78 -10.57 -20.13
CA GLU A 337 27.02 -10.05 -18.78
C GLU A 337 26.43 -10.93 -17.70
N HIS A 338 25.24 -11.51 -17.93
CA HIS A 338 24.61 -12.42 -16.98
C HIS A 338 25.40 -13.74 -16.83
N LEU A 339 25.88 -14.29 -17.95
CA LEU A 339 26.71 -15.50 -17.93
C LEU A 339 28.10 -15.24 -17.29
N ALA A 340 28.63 -14.03 -17.43
CA ALA A 340 29.88 -13.63 -16.78
C ALA A 340 29.74 -13.48 -15.25
N LYS A 341 28.56 -13.16 -14.74
CA LYS A 341 28.28 -13.06 -13.29
C LYS A 341 27.94 -14.40 -12.62
N GLN A 342 27.72 -15.45 -13.39
CA GLN A 342 27.44 -16.81 -12.88
C GLN A 342 28.69 -17.71 -12.81
N LYS A 343 29.83 -17.24 -13.32
CA LYS A 343 31.15 -17.84 -13.14
C LYS A 343 31.90 -17.12 -12.02
#